data_970edeb16b080dc5308881acef474154
#
_entry.id   970edeb16b080dc5308881acef474154
#
_cell.length_a   1.000
_cell.length_b   1.000
_cell.length_c   1.000
_cell.angle_alpha   90.00
_cell.angle_beta   90.00
_cell.angle_gamma   90.00
#
_symmetry.space_group_name_H-M   'P 1'
#
loop_
_entity.id
_entity.type
_entity.pdbx_description
1 polymer ?
#
loop_
_entity_poly.entity_id
_entity_poly.type
_entity_poly.pdbx_seq_one_letter_code
_entity_poly.pdbx_strand_id
1 'polypeptide(L)'
;MIIKIIILMYFIIKFKIFDYLPICAVVDNSIFCLHGGLSPSIETLDNIKMLERFQEVPQEGPMCDLLWSDPEDRFGWGMSPRGAGYIFGHDISEQFNRTNKLSLISRAHQLMMNGYNWAHDRQVCTIFSAPNYCYRCGNQAAIMEVDENNKQTFLQFDPSPNQGDDKADKNKRTPDYFL
;
A
#
# COMPACT_ATOMS: atom_id res chain seq x y z
N MET A 1 -6.87 33.46 -20.29
CA MET A 1 -6.86 32.22 -21.08
C MET A 1 -5.53 31.46 -20.97
N ILE A 2 -4.38 32.09 -21.14
CA ILE A 2 -3.04 31.45 -21.09
C ILE A 2 -2.74 30.80 -19.73
N ILE A 3 -3.02 31.45 -18.60
CA ILE A 3 -2.76 30.91 -17.24
C ILE A 3 -3.55 29.63 -16.99
N LYS A 4 -4.82 29.53 -17.41
CA LYS A 4 -5.61 28.30 -17.29
C LYS A 4 -5.02 27.13 -18.11
N ILE A 5 -4.47 27.42 -19.27
CA ILE A 5 -3.81 26.42 -20.12
C ILE A 5 -2.52 25.91 -19.47
N ILE A 6 -1.70 26.83 -18.91
CA ILE A 6 -0.46 26.47 -18.21
C ILE A 6 -0.77 25.60 -16.98
N ILE A 7 -1.75 25.97 -16.19
CA ILE A 7 -2.19 25.18 -15.02
C ILE A 7 -2.68 23.79 -15.46
N LEU A 8 -3.51 23.72 -16.50
CA LEU A 8 -4.00 22.45 -17.04
C LEU A 8 -2.85 21.57 -17.56
N MET A 9 -1.90 22.13 -18.31
CA MET A 9 -0.71 21.40 -18.77
C MET A 9 0.15 20.91 -17.61
N TYR A 10 0.33 21.71 -16.55
CA TYR A 10 1.05 21.31 -15.35
C TYR A 10 0.37 20.12 -14.66
N PHE A 11 -0.95 20.16 -14.51
CA PHE A 11 -1.72 19.04 -13.96
C PHE A 11 -1.59 17.77 -14.83
N ILE A 12 -1.76 17.88 -16.14
CA ILE A 12 -1.64 16.74 -17.08
C ILE A 12 -0.24 16.11 -17.00
N ILE A 13 0.83 16.91 -16.99
CA ILE A 13 2.19 16.41 -16.88
C ILE A 13 2.42 15.75 -15.53
N LYS A 14 1.93 16.34 -14.44
CA LYS A 14 2.07 15.79 -13.09
C LYS A 14 1.38 14.44 -12.96
N PHE A 15 0.16 14.29 -13.46
CA PHE A 15 -0.55 13.00 -13.46
C PHE A 15 0.16 11.95 -14.29
N LYS A 16 0.65 12.29 -15.49
CA LYS A 16 1.43 11.37 -16.31
C LYS A 16 2.71 10.85 -15.64
N ILE A 17 3.35 11.64 -14.78
CA ILE A 17 4.55 11.19 -14.03
C ILE A 17 4.18 10.02 -13.10
N PHE A 18 3.02 10.05 -12.45
CA PHE A 18 2.60 8.97 -11.55
C PHE A 18 2.39 7.65 -12.28
N ASP A 19 1.94 7.67 -13.55
CA ASP A 19 1.77 6.46 -14.35
C ASP A 19 3.10 5.71 -14.59
N TYR A 20 4.24 6.42 -14.49
CA TYR A 20 5.57 5.86 -14.65
C TYR A 20 6.19 5.32 -13.35
N LEU A 21 5.58 5.57 -12.21
CA LEU A 21 6.06 5.02 -10.94
C LEU A 21 5.88 3.49 -10.92
N PRO A 22 6.80 2.74 -10.32
CA PRO A 22 6.64 1.30 -10.15
C PRO A 22 5.47 1.00 -9.21
N ILE A 23 4.72 -0.08 -9.50
CA ILE A 23 3.60 -0.56 -8.67
C ILE A 23 4.13 -1.30 -7.45
N CYS A 24 5.28 -1.96 -7.59
CA CYS A 24 5.92 -2.74 -6.54
C CYS A 24 7.45 -2.71 -6.70
N ALA A 25 8.13 -3.18 -5.67
CA ALA A 25 9.58 -3.35 -5.65
C ALA A 25 9.95 -4.67 -4.95
N VAL A 26 11.11 -5.22 -5.27
CA VAL A 26 11.69 -6.35 -4.54
C VAL A 26 13.03 -5.90 -3.98
N VAL A 27 13.19 -6.00 -2.67
CA VAL A 27 14.41 -5.67 -1.96
C VAL A 27 15.19 -6.96 -1.74
N ASP A 28 16.44 -6.98 -2.18
CA ASP A 28 17.40 -8.08 -2.00
C ASP A 28 16.87 -9.47 -2.40
N ASN A 29 16.05 -9.53 -3.45
CA ASN A 29 15.35 -10.75 -3.91
C ASN A 29 14.57 -11.49 -2.79
N SER A 30 14.27 -10.83 -1.70
CA SER A 30 13.73 -11.41 -0.48
C SER A 30 12.43 -10.76 0.00
N ILE A 31 12.32 -9.43 -0.08
CA ILE A 31 11.19 -8.68 0.44
C ILE A 31 10.42 -8.08 -0.73
N PHE A 32 9.16 -8.47 -0.87
CA PHE A 32 8.24 -7.93 -1.88
C PHE A 32 7.46 -6.76 -1.30
N CYS A 33 7.67 -5.56 -1.85
CA CYS A 33 7.06 -4.31 -1.40
C CYS A 33 6.00 -3.85 -2.39
N LEU A 34 4.78 -3.57 -1.88
CA LEU A 34 3.66 -3.04 -2.68
C LEU A 34 2.73 -2.20 -1.80
N HIS A 35 1.74 -1.56 -2.39
CA HIS A 35 0.81 -0.72 -1.62
C HIS A 35 -0.30 -1.53 -0.95
N GLY A 36 -1.09 -2.29 -1.72
CA GLY A 36 -2.23 -3.09 -1.26
C GLY A 36 -1.83 -4.52 -0.90
N GLY A 37 -2.05 -5.47 -1.81
CA GLY A 37 -1.79 -6.87 -1.53
C GLY A 37 -1.76 -7.74 -2.78
N LEU A 38 -1.97 -9.03 -2.60
CA LEU A 38 -1.87 -10.03 -3.65
C LEU A 38 -3.11 -10.03 -4.56
N SER A 39 -2.97 -10.64 -5.74
CA SER A 39 -4.03 -10.84 -6.73
C SER A 39 -4.18 -12.32 -7.06
N PRO A 40 -5.41 -12.85 -7.20
CA PRO A 40 -5.62 -14.22 -7.66
C PRO A 40 -5.14 -14.45 -9.10
N SER A 41 -4.91 -13.38 -9.87
CA SER A 41 -4.40 -13.43 -11.24
C SER A 41 -2.88 -13.37 -11.34
N ILE A 42 -2.16 -13.25 -10.21
CA ILE A 42 -0.70 -13.09 -10.16
C ILE A 42 -0.11 -14.18 -9.26
N GLU A 43 0.55 -15.15 -9.88
CA GLU A 43 1.25 -16.21 -9.16
C GLU A 43 2.75 -15.90 -8.99
N THR A 44 3.34 -15.21 -9.96
CA THR A 44 4.78 -14.93 -9.99
C THR A 44 5.08 -13.44 -10.17
N LEU A 45 6.26 -13.02 -9.72
CA LEU A 45 6.77 -11.66 -9.96
C LEU A 45 6.88 -11.34 -11.46
N ASP A 46 7.08 -12.34 -12.31
CA ASP A 46 7.14 -12.13 -13.77
C ASP A 46 5.77 -11.75 -14.34
N ASN A 47 4.67 -12.24 -13.76
CA ASN A 47 3.32 -11.81 -14.15
C ASN A 47 3.14 -10.29 -13.94
N ILE A 48 3.75 -9.73 -12.88
CA ILE A 48 3.68 -8.29 -12.58
C ILE A 48 4.41 -7.47 -13.65
N LYS A 49 5.56 -7.97 -14.13
CA LYS A 49 6.35 -7.30 -15.19
C LYS A 49 5.60 -7.20 -16.51
N MET A 50 4.63 -8.09 -16.74
CA MET A 50 3.81 -8.14 -17.95
C MET A 50 2.61 -7.19 -17.91
N LEU A 51 2.34 -6.54 -16.78
CA LEU A 51 1.21 -5.64 -16.65
C LEU A 51 1.41 -4.37 -17.47
N GLU A 52 0.38 -3.99 -18.22
CA GLU A 52 0.27 -2.67 -18.85
C GLU A 52 -0.02 -1.64 -17.76
N ARG A 53 1.03 -1.00 -17.22
CA ARG A 53 0.90 -0.10 -16.06
C ARG A 53 0.81 1.38 -16.40
N PHE A 54 1.06 1.75 -17.68
CA PHE A 54 0.99 3.15 -18.14
C PHE A 54 -0.45 3.57 -18.42
N GLN A 55 -1.29 3.46 -17.43
CA GLN A 55 -2.72 3.78 -17.48
C GLN A 55 -3.21 4.23 -16.11
N GLU A 56 -4.38 4.83 -16.07
CA GLU A 56 -5.12 5.04 -14.84
C GLU A 56 -5.47 3.68 -14.22
N VAL A 57 -5.49 3.60 -12.87
CA VAL A 57 -5.77 2.35 -12.16
C VAL A 57 -7.16 1.84 -12.59
N PRO A 58 -7.26 0.62 -13.17
CA PRO A 58 -8.54 0.03 -13.52
C PRO A 58 -9.40 -0.22 -12.29
N GLN A 59 -10.71 -0.35 -12.48
CA GLN A 59 -11.65 -0.67 -11.39
C GLN A 59 -11.53 -2.12 -10.92
N GLU A 60 -10.97 -3.01 -11.74
CA GLU A 60 -10.77 -4.43 -11.46
C GLU A 60 -9.51 -4.95 -12.16
N GLY A 61 -9.10 -6.17 -11.80
CA GLY A 61 -7.96 -6.85 -12.40
C GLY A 61 -6.66 -6.71 -11.61
N PRO A 62 -5.57 -7.34 -12.06
CA PRO A 62 -4.37 -7.53 -11.26
C PRO A 62 -3.69 -6.22 -10.81
N MET A 63 -3.71 -5.17 -11.63
CA MET A 63 -3.17 -3.86 -11.23
C MET A 63 -3.99 -3.23 -10.10
N CYS A 64 -5.32 -3.33 -10.18
CA CYS A 64 -6.22 -2.89 -9.12
C CYS A 64 -5.97 -3.70 -7.84
N ASP A 65 -5.85 -5.02 -7.95
CA ASP A 65 -5.66 -5.90 -6.79
C ASP A 65 -4.36 -5.60 -6.03
N LEU A 66 -3.25 -5.38 -6.74
CA LEU A 66 -1.97 -5.02 -6.12
C LEU A 66 -2.04 -3.71 -5.30
N LEU A 67 -2.98 -2.83 -5.62
CA LEU A 67 -3.15 -1.55 -4.95
C LEU A 67 -4.25 -1.57 -3.86
N TRP A 68 -5.20 -2.53 -3.91
CA TRP A 68 -6.40 -2.51 -3.08
C TRP A 68 -6.62 -3.73 -2.19
N SER A 69 -5.92 -4.88 -2.44
CA SER A 69 -6.12 -6.10 -1.67
C SER A 69 -5.55 -5.99 -0.26
N ASP A 70 -6.18 -6.70 0.68
CA ASP A 70 -5.81 -6.73 2.10
C ASP A 70 -5.59 -8.16 2.62
N PRO A 71 -4.58 -8.39 3.49
CA PRO A 71 -4.45 -9.63 4.25
C PRO A 71 -5.51 -9.73 5.35
N GLU A 72 -6.03 -10.92 5.59
CA GLU A 72 -6.97 -11.20 6.65
C GLU A 72 -6.70 -12.58 7.27
N ASP A 73 -7.04 -12.75 8.56
CA ASP A 73 -6.92 -14.04 9.26
C ASP A 73 -8.00 -15.01 8.79
N ARG A 74 -7.73 -15.65 7.65
CA ARG A 74 -8.61 -16.61 6.97
C ARG A 74 -7.81 -17.56 6.09
N PHE A 75 -8.52 -18.48 5.42
CA PHE A 75 -7.99 -19.28 4.32
C PHE A 75 -8.57 -18.81 2.98
N GLY A 76 -7.74 -18.91 1.93
CA GLY A 76 -8.13 -18.63 0.55
C GLY A 76 -8.40 -17.16 0.28
N TRP A 77 -9.07 -16.93 -0.82
CA TRP A 77 -9.47 -15.62 -1.31
C TRP A 77 -10.88 -15.24 -0.85
N GLY A 78 -11.12 -13.95 -0.65
CA GLY A 78 -12.44 -13.38 -0.42
C GLY A 78 -12.61 -12.05 -1.16
N MET A 79 -13.86 -11.62 -1.29
CA MET A 79 -14.14 -10.29 -1.84
C MET A 79 -13.80 -9.21 -0.82
N SER A 80 -13.12 -8.15 -1.28
CA SER A 80 -12.82 -7.01 -0.43
C SER A 80 -14.08 -6.20 -0.10
N PRO A 81 -14.33 -5.83 1.16
CA PRO A 81 -15.40 -4.93 1.53
C PRO A 81 -15.21 -3.49 1.00
N ARG A 82 -14.02 -3.18 0.47
CA ARG A 82 -13.71 -1.88 -0.15
C ARG A 82 -14.38 -1.68 -1.50
N GLY A 83 -14.94 -2.75 -2.11
CA GLY A 83 -15.48 -2.72 -3.47
C GLY A 83 -14.41 -2.82 -4.57
N ALA A 84 -13.13 -2.99 -4.22
CA ALA A 84 -12.01 -3.20 -5.13
C ALA A 84 -10.97 -4.13 -4.47
N GLY A 85 -10.26 -4.93 -5.26
CA GLY A 85 -9.29 -5.90 -4.78
C GLY A 85 -9.93 -7.09 -4.05
N TYR A 86 -9.09 -7.84 -3.35
CA TYR A 86 -9.47 -9.05 -2.64
C TYR A 86 -8.98 -9.03 -1.19
N ILE A 87 -9.59 -9.90 -0.36
CA ILE A 87 -8.97 -10.33 0.90
C ILE A 87 -8.26 -11.66 0.64
N PHE A 88 -7.05 -11.83 1.22
CA PHE A 88 -6.26 -13.04 1.05
C PHE A 88 -5.80 -13.62 2.39
N GLY A 89 -5.86 -14.93 2.49
CA GLY A 89 -5.53 -15.68 3.68
C GLY A 89 -4.04 -16.02 3.81
N HIS A 90 -3.68 -16.65 4.94
CA HIS A 90 -2.30 -16.99 5.23
C HIS A 90 -1.72 -18.04 4.27
N ASP A 91 -2.54 -18.98 3.80
CA ASP A 91 -2.19 -19.98 2.79
C ASP A 91 -1.78 -19.34 1.45
N ILE A 92 -2.46 -18.28 1.06
CA ILE A 92 -2.16 -17.51 -0.15
C ILE A 92 -0.80 -16.79 -0.02
N SER A 93 -0.55 -16.16 1.13
CA SER A 93 0.74 -15.50 1.39
C SER A 93 1.90 -16.50 1.40
N GLU A 94 1.71 -17.64 2.05
CA GLU A 94 2.70 -18.72 2.10
C GLU A 94 3.00 -19.25 0.69
N GLN A 95 1.96 -19.53 -0.08
CA GLN A 95 2.11 -20.02 -1.45
C GLN A 95 2.87 -19.02 -2.33
N PHE A 96 2.49 -17.74 -2.27
CA PHE A 96 3.14 -16.69 -3.07
C PHE A 96 4.61 -16.51 -2.68
N ASN A 97 4.91 -16.43 -1.39
CA ASN A 97 6.28 -16.29 -0.89
C ASN A 97 7.14 -17.49 -1.30
N ARG A 98 6.63 -18.71 -1.13
CA ARG A 98 7.34 -19.94 -1.53
C ARG A 98 7.60 -20.00 -3.04
N THR A 99 6.58 -19.72 -3.87
CA THR A 99 6.69 -19.75 -5.33
C THR A 99 7.73 -18.75 -5.83
N ASN A 100 7.79 -17.56 -5.22
CA ASN A 100 8.68 -16.48 -5.63
C ASN A 100 9.99 -16.42 -4.83
N LYS A 101 10.24 -17.36 -3.91
CA LYS A 101 11.42 -17.42 -3.03
C LYS A 101 11.59 -16.16 -2.19
N LEU A 102 10.49 -15.60 -1.71
CA LEU A 102 10.44 -14.43 -0.87
C LEU A 102 10.35 -14.83 0.61
N SER A 103 10.85 -13.98 1.48
CA SER A 103 10.73 -14.13 2.93
C SER A 103 9.60 -13.28 3.52
N LEU A 104 9.21 -12.21 2.82
CA LEU A 104 8.28 -11.22 3.36
C LEU A 104 7.52 -10.50 2.25
N ILE A 105 6.24 -10.28 2.47
CA ILE A 105 5.41 -9.29 1.79
C ILE A 105 5.30 -8.07 2.70
N SER A 106 5.87 -6.93 2.28
CA SER A 106 5.79 -5.65 2.98
C SER A 106 4.81 -4.74 2.25
N ARG A 107 3.75 -4.30 2.94
CA ARG A 107 2.68 -3.53 2.32
C ARG A 107 2.16 -2.42 3.23
N ALA A 108 1.28 -1.58 2.76
CA ALA A 108 0.70 -0.46 3.50
C ALA A 108 -0.84 -0.56 3.58
N HIS A 109 -1.58 0.39 3.11
CA HIS A 109 -3.02 0.44 2.79
C HIS A 109 -4.01 0.29 3.97
N GLN A 110 -3.69 -0.41 5.05
CA GLN A 110 -4.53 -0.53 6.24
C GLN A 110 -3.99 0.30 7.39
N LEU A 111 -4.90 1.01 8.08
CA LEU A 111 -4.57 1.76 9.28
C LEU A 111 -4.08 0.83 10.39
N MET A 112 -2.89 1.12 10.93
CA MET A 112 -2.32 0.41 12.07
C MET A 112 -2.08 1.40 13.20
N MET A 113 -2.71 1.17 14.38
CA MET A 113 -2.64 2.10 15.50
C MET A 113 -1.20 2.33 16.00
N ASN A 114 -0.37 1.30 15.95
CA ASN A 114 1.06 1.37 16.31
C ASN A 114 1.98 1.61 15.10
N GLY A 115 1.41 1.98 13.94
CA GLY A 115 2.17 2.23 12.71
C GLY A 115 2.58 0.98 11.94
N TYR A 116 2.53 -0.21 12.50
CA TYR A 116 2.79 -1.47 11.81
C TYR A 116 2.10 -2.66 12.47
N ASN A 117 1.92 -3.74 11.72
CA ASN A 117 1.42 -5.01 12.24
C ASN A 117 1.92 -6.18 11.39
N TRP A 118 2.20 -7.31 12.05
CA TRP A 118 2.52 -8.58 11.44
C TRP A 118 1.27 -9.42 11.25
N ALA A 119 1.16 -10.09 10.11
CA ALA A 119 0.11 -11.04 9.78
C ALA A 119 0.71 -12.32 9.17
N HIS A 120 -0.10 -13.38 9.09
CA HIS A 120 0.22 -14.64 8.42
C HIS A 120 1.57 -15.22 8.89
N ASP A 121 1.73 -15.43 10.18
CA ASP A 121 2.96 -15.97 10.79
C ASP A 121 4.23 -15.20 10.36
N ARG A 122 4.13 -13.87 10.34
CA ARG A 122 5.18 -12.93 9.92
C ARG A 122 5.56 -12.98 8.44
N GLN A 123 4.75 -13.58 7.61
CA GLN A 123 4.95 -13.58 6.16
C GLN A 123 4.46 -12.29 5.49
N VAL A 124 3.60 -11.53 6.18
CA VAL A 124 3.10 -10.21 5.74
C VAL A 124 3.34 -9.20 6.85
N CYS A 125 3.85 -8.02 6.48
CA CYS A 125 3.95 -6.88 7.36
C CYS A 125 3.20 -5.69 6.75
N THR A 126 2.21 -5.17 7.47
CA THR A 126 1.59 -3.89 7.13
C THR A 126 2.33 -2.76 7.82
N ILE A 127 2.79 -1.76 7.07
CA ILE A 127 3.51 -0.59 7.56
C ILE A 127 2.70 0.64 7.17
N PHE A 128 2.29 1.41 8.17
CA PHE A 128 1.46 2.59 7.97
C PHE A 128 2.20 3.83 8.46
N SER A 129 2.71 4.65 7.50
CA SER A 129 3.63 5.75 7.79
C SER A 129 2.95 7.13 7.80
N ALA A 130 1.63 7.18 8.02
CA ALA A 130 0.86 8.43 8.13
C ALA A 130 0.33 8.61 9.56
N PRO A 131 1.03 9.37 10.44
CA PRO A 131 0.62 9.53 11.83
C PRO A 131 -0.64 10.39 11.94
N ASN A 132 -1.49 10.11 12.94
CA ASN A 132 -2.80 10.74 13.12
C ASN A 132 -3.57 10.87 11.81
N TYR A 133 -3.77 9.72 11.14
CA TYR A 133 -4.40 9.65 9.82
C TYR A 133 -5.74 10.39 9.80
N CYS A 134 -5.97 11.12 8.72
CA CYS A 134 -7.14 11.99 8.56
C CYS A 134 -7.29 13.03 9.68
N TYR A 135 -6.19 13.36 10.40
CA TYR A 135 -6.16 14.29 11.53
C TYR A 135 -7.06 13.90 12.71
N ARG A 136 -7.48 12.65 12.80
CA ARG A 136 -8.44 12.16 13.81
C ARG A 136 -8.19 10.75 14.34
N CYS A 137 -7.41 9.93 13.65
CA CYS A 137 -7.28 8.51 14.03
C CYS A 137 -6.37 8.29 15.24
N GLY A 138 -5.49 9.24 15.57
CA GLY A 138 -4.61 9.17 16.73
C GLY A 138 -3.54 8.07 16.67
N ASN A 139 -3.33 7.47 15.49
CA ASN A 139 -2.35 6.42 15.29
C ASN A 139 -0.92 6.96 15.22
N GLN A 140 0.03 6.15 15.65
CA GLN A 140 1.44 6.35 15.32
C GLN A 140 1.71 5.96 13.86
N ALA A 141 2.81 6.43 13.32
CA ALA A 141 3.37 5.96 12.07
C ALA A 141 4.59 5.09 12.32
N ALA A 142 4.99 4.29 11.35
CA ALA A 142 6.22 3.51 11.42
C ALA A 142 7.00 3.55 10.10
N ILE A 143 8.30 3.36 10.23
CA ILE A 143 9.24 3.08 9.14
C ILE A 143 9.90 1.74 9.47
N MET A 144 10.03 0.87 8.48
CA MET A 144 10.80 -0.37 8.61
C MET A 144 12.18 -0.16 7.98
N GLU A 145 13.21 -0.27 8.79
CA GLU A 145 14.59 -0.36 8.34
C GLU A 145 14.97 -1.82 8.12
N VAL A 146 15.65 -2.09 7.03
CA VAL A 146 16.15 -3.43 6.68
C VAL A 146 17.66 -3.35 6.59
N ASP A 147 18.37 -4.13 7.39
CA ASP A 147 19.84 -4.18 7.36
C ASP A 147 20.36 -5.14 6.27
N GLU A 148 21.67 -5.23 6.14
CA GLU A 148 22.38 -6.09 5.18
C GLU A 148 22.11 -7.61 5.37
N ASN A 149 21.59 -8.00 6.53
CA ASN A 149 21.20 -9.37 6.85
C ASN A 149 19.68 -9.60 6.74
N ASN A 150 18.97 -8.69 6.11
CA ASN A 150 17.51 -8.69 6.01
C ASN A 150 16.78 -8.62 7.37
N LYS A 151 17.43 -8.16 8.44
CA LYS A 151 16.80 -7.95 9.72
C LYS A 151 15.97 -6.67 9.69
N GLN A 152 14.71 -6.78 10.11
CA GLN A 152 13.78 -5.66 10.15
C GLN A 152 13.79 -4.99 11.53
N THR A 153 13.90 -3.66 11.54
CA THR A 153 13.77 -2.82 12.73
C THR A 153 12.73 -1.74 12.47
N PHE A 154 11.86 -1.47 13.43
CA PHE A 154 10.80 -0.48 13.26
C PHE A 154 11.10 0.78 14.06
N LEU A 155 11.00 1.92 13.39
CA LEU A 155 11.01 3.24 14.01
C LEU A 155 9.58 3.77 14.00
N GLN A 156 9.00 3.95 15.19
CA GLN A 156 7.67 4.51 15.37
C GLN A 156 7.79 6.00 15.69
N PHE A 157 6.85 6.80 15.18
CA PHE A 157 6.82 8.22 15.44
C PHE A 157 5.40 8.77 15.52
N ASP A 158 5.26 9.82 16.33
CA ASP A 158 4.01 10.53 16.54
C ASP A 158 3.83 11.66 15.49
N PRO A 159 2.62 12.20 15.35
CA PRO A 159 2.39 13.35 14.46
C PRO A 159 3.19 14.59 14.92
N SER A 160 3.47 15.50 13.99
CA SER A 160 4.04 16.80 14.31
C SER A 160 3.17 17.51 15.38
N PRO A 161 3.79 18.17 16.39
CA PRO A 161 3.05 18.93 17.39
C PRO A 161 2.09 19.97 16.80
N ASN A 162 2.40 20.48 15.62
CA ASN A 162 1.59 21.48 14.91
C ASN A 162 0.54 20.87 13.98
N GLN A 163 0.42 19.53 13.91
CA GLN A 163 -0.56 18.88 13.07
C GLN A 163 -1.97 19.08 13.62
N GLY A 164 -2.82 19.77 12.87
CA GLY A 164 -4.21 20.03 13.26
C GLY A 164 -4.47 21.43 13.87
N ASP A 165 -3.45 22.26 14.06
CA ASP A 165 -3.61 23.64 14.53
C ASP A 165 -4.06 24.62 13.44
N ASP A 166 -3.93 24.25 12.18
CA ASP A 166 -4.44 25.03 11.05
C ASP A 166 -5.98 25.00 11.04
N LYS A 167 -6.61 26.15 11.34
CA LYS A 167 -8.06 26.32 11.30
C LYS A 167 -8.70 25.94 9.96
N ALA A 168 -7.91 25.83 8.90
CA ALA A 168 -8.33 25.39 7.57
C ALA A 168 -8.62 23.88 7.47
N ASP A 169 -8.02 23.04 8.31
CA ASP A 169 -8.17 21.58 8.23
C ASP A 169 -9.38 21.05 8.99
N LYS A 170 -9.93 21.82 9.94
CA LYS A 170 -11.10 21.38 10.75
C LYS A 170 -12.39 21.21 9.96
N ASN A 171 -12.45 21.69 8.72
CA ASN A 171 -13.64 21.62 7.85
C ASN A 171 -13.55 20.60 6.72
N LYS A 172 -12.41 19.91 6.55
CA LYS A 172 -12.30 18.84 5.55
C LYS A 172 -12.83 17.52 6.13
N ARG A 173 -14.08 17.17 5.83
CA ARG A 173 -14.59 15.81 6.05
C ARG A 173 -13.83 14.87 5.13
N THR A 174 -12.98 14.04 5.71
CA THR A 174 -12.38 12.92 4.98
C THR A 174 -13.47 11.88 4.71
N PRO A 175 -13.63 11.42 3.48
CA PRO A 175 -14.60 10.38 3.16
C PRO A 175 -14.33 9.10 3.97
N ASP A 176 -15.40 8.44 4.42
CA ASP A 176 -15.32 7.27 5.31
C ASP A 176 -14.67 6.04 4.65
N TYR A 177 -14.57 6.02 3.32
CA TYR A 177 -13.91 4.93 2.58
C TYR A 177 -12.37 4.92 2.67
N PHE A 178 -11.77 5.89 3.35
CA PHE A 178 -10.33 5.87 3.65
C PHE A 178 -9.99 5.27 5.04
N LEU A 179 -11.01 4.81 5.76
CA LEU A 179 -10.85 4.25 7.12
C LEU A 179 -10.88 2.73 7.12
#